data_def7b476e7fba85078b800e77e654167
#
_entry.id   def7b476e7fba85078b800e77e654167
#
_cell.length_a   1.000
_cell.length_b   1.000
_cell.length_c   1.000
_cell.angle_alpha   90.00
_cell.angle_beta   90.00
_cell.angle_gamma   90.00
#
_symmetry.space_group_name_H-M   'P 1'
#
loop_
_entity.id
_entity.type
_entity.pdbx_description
1 polymer ?
#
loop_
_entity_poly.entity_id
_entity_poly.type
_entity_poly.pdbx_seq_one_letter_code
_entity_poly.pdbx_strand_id
1 'polypeptide(L)'
;MKLVNKILVVTAVASVMTACKPDLLDTNPYDKLGSGAMWGNETMCDMGVNGIYATLREAKVAHEMFTQDAMGFAGQARDPQDLLNGTITAGNSLFSDTWKQLYEGIHRANDAIAHLPEAPLDDAKKDRLIAESKFLRAYYYFRLNRVFQGVPVYLEPVEDSECTNGRETADKVWEVIISDLNDCINSANLPNKYAKGDANYGRATKGAAYALLGQTYMWMKDYAKAEAALRKVGDVGFALFQGDYKQLFKTDNEQCDEMIFSEQNIGIKDYGSKTQFWLGSRVSFGSCWNSYLPSVNWVESFECADGKPFNWNDFLPGYNEMTPKERVVFFLRDTVGEWDTYSEDIKSKLRAGFELAVKNGADMSKYLPSGNEARLRKAYENRDPRLEATVITPYAEYNGAIGSKEYTYTLRWPATNSDEVEPYDLRTDSQTLFYYLYRKFVAEGSSETPNREYCPWDYPLIRYADVVLMLAEAINEQGFKQEAVDLVNSVRERAGAALLQTTDAGKPTYVSGQENMRTRIRNE
;
A
#
# COMPACT_ATOMS: atom_id res chain seq x y z
N MET A 1 -74.06 -35.23 25.63
CA MET A 1 -72.56 -35.45 25.59
C MET A 1 -71.94 -35.20 24.22
N LYS A 2 -72.44 -35.65 23.09
CA LYS A 2 -71.78 -35.49 21.77
C LYS A 2 -71.69 -34.02 21.27
N LEU A 3 -72.62 -33.13 21.67
CA LEU A 3 -72.63 -31.73 21.21
C LEU A 3 -71.68 -30.87 22.05
N VAL A 4 -71.55 -31.11 23.35
CA VAL A 4 -70.64 -30.38 24.28
C VAL A 4 -69.18 -30.68 23.94
N ASN A 5 -68.86 -31.94 23.57
CA ASN A 5 -67.52 -32.29 23.15
C ASN A 5 -67.12 -31.66 21.79
N LYS A 6 -68.07 -31.45 20.89
CA LYS A 6 -67.78 -30.73 19.62
C LYS A 6 -67.57 -29.23 19.81
N ILE A 7 -68.29 -28.61 20.75
CA ILE A 7 -68.11 -27.18 21.08
C ILE A 7 -66.76 -27.01 21.81
N LEU A 8 -66.40 -27.87 22.71
CA LEU A 8 -65.10 -27.85 23.39
C LEU A 8 -63.90 -27.99 22.44
N VAL A 9 -64.01 -28.88 21.43
CA VAL A 9 -62.97 -29.06 20.42
C VAL A 9 -62.88 -27.85 19.49
N VAL A 10 -63.98 -27.23 19.08
CA VAL A 10 -63.97 -26.02 18.27
C VAL A 10 -63.41 -24.82 19.01
N THR A 11 -63.73 -24.69 20.31
CA THR A 11 -63.20 -23.60 21.14
C THR A 11 -61.69 -23.79 21.40
N ALA A 12 -61.23 -25.03 21.60
CA ALA A 12 -59.80 -25.33 21.76
C ALA A 12 -59.01 -25.07 20.46
N VAL A 13 -59.53 -25.38 19.27
CA VAL A 13 -58.92 -25.08 17.97
C VAL A 13 -58.92 -23.60 17.69
N ALA A 14 -59.96 -22.86 18.02
CA ALA A 14 -60.02 -21.40 17.87
C ALA A 14 -59.04 -20.68 18.80
N SER A 15 -58.78 -21.19 20.01
CA SER A 15 -57.81 -20.64 20.96
C SER A 15 -56.35 -20.86 20.54
N VAL A 16 -56.05 -21.91 19.77
CA VAL A 16 -54.70 -22.16 19.21
C VAL A 16 -54.39 -21.26 18.02
N MET A 17 -55.41 -20.82 17.27
CA MET A 17 -55.20 -19.94 16.13
C MET A 17 -54.97 -18.47 16.51
N THR A 18 -55.27 -18.06 17.74
CA THR A 18 -55.02 -16.69 18.22
C THR A 18 -53.73 -16.56 19.01
N ALA A 19 -52.98 -17.65 19.21
CA ALA A 19 -51.75 -17.64 20.02
C ALA A 19 -50.47 -17.37 19.19
N CYS A 20 -50.54 -17.34 17.88
CA CYS A 20 -49.40 -16.92 17.06
C CYS A 20 -49.50 -15.39 16.84
N LYS A 21 -48.88 -14.62 17.72
CA LYS A 21 -48.43 -13.26 17.34
C LYS A 21 -47.33 -13.44 16.31
N PRO A 22 -47.48 -12.91 15.08
CA PRO A 22 -46.41 -12.99 14.07
C PRO A 22 -45.10 -12.42 14.58
N ASP A 23 -45.12 -11.45 15.52
CA ASP A 23 -43.98 -10.78 16.10
C ASP A 23 -43.15 -11.63 17.10
N LEU A 24 -43.62 -12.85 17.50
CA LEU A 24 -42.91 -13.65 18.52
C LEU A 24 -41.66 -14.33 17.97
N LEU A 25 -41.52 -14.44 16.64
CA LEU A 25 -40.39 -15.01 15.96
C LEU A 25 -39.48 -13.92 15.35
N ASP A 26 -39.93 -12.66 15.39
CA ASP A 26 -39.19 -11.50 14.91
C ASP A 26 -38.37 -10.87 16.07
N THR A 27 -37.68 -11.72 16.81
CA THR A 27 -36.74 -11.25 17.84
C THR A 27 -35.40 -10.96 17.21
N ASN A 28 -35.04 -9.68 17.17
CA ASN A 28 -33.65 -9.31 16.91
C ASN A 28 -32.73 -10.09 17.88
N PRO A 29 -31.67 -10.75 17.37
CA PRO A 29 -30.70 -11.41 18.25
C PRO A 29 -30.22 -10.40 19.31
N TYR A 30 -30.24 -10.78 20.60
CA TYR A 30 -29.80 -9.91 21.69
C TYR A 30 -28.31 -9.54 21.63
N ASP A 31 -27.54 -10.24 20.81
CA ASP A 31 -26.10 -10.08 20.62
C ASP A 31 -25.74 -9.30 19.34
N LYS A 32 -26.74 -8.89 18.54
CA LYS A 32 -26.54 -8.08 17.32
C LYS A 32 -27.49 -6.88 17.32
N LEU A 33 -26.94 -5.72 17.00
CA LEU A 33 -27.74 -4.52 16.73
C LEU A 33 -28.39 -4.71 15.35
N GLY A 34 -29.71 -4.71 15.29
CA GLY A 34 -30.44 -4.64 14.03
C GLY A 34 -30.18 -3.27 13.37
N SER A 35 -30.23 -3.22 12.03
CA SER A 35 -30.01 -2.01 11.25
C SER A 35 -30.81 -0.80 11.75
N GLY A 36 -32.11 -0.97 12.07
CA GLY A 36 -32.96 0.11 12.60
C GLY A 36 -32.49 0.69 13.95
N ALA A 37 -31.82 -0.09 14.79
CA ALA A 37 -31.27 0.40 16.05
C ALA A 37 -29.93 1.15 15.87
N MET A 38 -29.14 0.76 14.85
CA MET A 38 -27.86 1.40 14.50
C MET A 38 -28.04 2.87 14.09
N TRP A 39 -29.15 3.23 13.49
CA TRP A 39 -29.41 4.59 12.97
C TRP A 39 -30.32 5.42 13.87
N GLY A 40 -30.60 4.95 15.11
CA GLY A 40 -31.57 5.53 16.04
C GLY A 40 -31.06 6.72 16.85
N ASN A 41 -29.76 7.01 16.88
CA ASN A 41 -29.19 8.18 17.57
C ASN A 41 -27.81 8.55 16.99
N GLU A 42 -27.35 9.74 17.34
CA GLU A 42 -26.12 10.34 16.80
C GLU A 42 -24.88 9.46 17.00
N THR A 43 -24.65 8.96 18.21
CA THR A 43 -23.49 8.12 18.52
C THR A 43 -23.49 6.82 17.70
N MET A 44 -24.65 6.21 17.57
CA MET A 44 -24.81 4.97 16.80
C MET A 44 -24.62 5.22 15.30
N CYS A 45 -25.08 6.35 14.76
CA CYS A 45 -24.81 6.75 13.38
C CYS A 45 -23.32 6.93 13.11
N ASP A 46 -22.58 7.60 14.00
CA ASP A 46 -21.13 7.72 13.90
C ASP A 46 -20.44 6.35 13.94
N MET A 47 -20.89 5.44 14.81
CA MET A 47 -20.39 4.07 14.88
C MET A 47 -20.68 3.27 13.61
N GLY A 48 -21.86 3.42 13.02
CA GLY A 48 -22.25 2.78 11.76
C GLY A 48 -21.34 3.21 10.61
N VAL A 49 -21.11 4.52 10.45
CA VAL A 49 -20.18 5.02 9.43
C VAL A 49 -18.74 4.63 9.75
N ASN A 50 -18.30 4.65 11.01
CA ASN A 50 -16.98 4.14 11.39
C ASN A 50 -16.83 2.65 11.05
N GLY A 51 -17.91 1.88 11.09
CA GLY A 51 -17.94 0.48 10.63
C GLY A 51 -17.61 0.32 9.14
N ILE A 52 -17.94 1.33 8.30
CA ILE A 52 -17.53 1.33 6.88
C ILE A 52 -16.02 1.56 6.78
N TYR A 53 -15.47 2.54 7.51
CA TYR A 53 -14.02 2.77 7.58
C TYR A 53 -13.26 1.56 8.13
N ALA A 54 -13.84 0.83 9.09
CA ALA A 54 -13.21 -0.36 9.66
C ALA A 54 -12.93 -1.44 8.61
N THR A 55 -13.69 -1.47 7.50
CA THR A 55 -13.42 -2.36 6.37
C THR A 55 -12.06 -2.08 5.71
N LEU A 56 -11.51 -0.86 5.79
CA LEU A 56 -10.15 -0.56 5.32
C LEU A 56 -9.10 -1.42 6.04
N ARG A 57 -9.37 -1.83 7.27
CA ARG A 57 -8.46 -2.69 8.06
C ARG A 57 -8.46 -4.15 7.64
N GLU A 58 -9.33 -4.53 6.72
CA GLU A 58 -9.29 -5.87 6.11
C GLU A 58 -8.04 -6.03 5.24
N ALA A 59 -7.38 -7.18 5.35
CA ALA A 59 -6.07 -7.41 4.72
C ALA A 59 -6.04 -7.13 3.21
N LYS A 60 -7.11 -7.52 2.49
CA LYS A 60 -7.19 -7.34 1.03
C LYS A 60 -7.79 -6.01 0.60
N VAL A 61 -8.27 -5.19 1.55
CA VAL A 61 -8.81 -3.86 1.26
C VAL A 61 -7.70 -2.80 1.32
N ALA A 62 -7.08 -2.59 2.49
CA ALA A 62 -6.01 -1.61 2.64
C ALA A 62 -4.89 -2.06 3.59
N HIS A 63 -5.20 -2.84 4.64
CA HIS A 63 -4.28 -3.13 5.74
C HIS A 63 -2.98 -3.84 5.34
N GLU A 64 -3.01 -4.69 4.31
CA GLU A 64 -1.83 -5.37 3.78
C GLU A 64 -1.56 -5.00 2.31
N MET A 65 -1.80 -3.75 1.92
CA MET A 65 -1.59 -3.27 0.55
C MET A 65 -0.15 -3.45 0.05
N PHE A 66 0.83 -3.32 0.94
CA PHE A 66 2.24 -3.56 0.62
C PHE A 66 2.51 -4.98 0.07
N THR A 67 1.62 -5.96 0.36
CA THR A 67 1.75 -7.31 -0.20
C THR A 67 1.48 -7.36 -1.70
N GLN A 68 0.72 -6.38 -2.23
CA GLN A 68 0.41 -6.30 -3.66
C GLN A 68 1.63 -5.88 -4.49
N ASP A 69 2.57 -5.15 -3.90
CA ASP A 69 3.84 -4.80 -4.57
C ASP A 69 4.63 -6.05 -4.95
N ALA A 70 4.53 -7.11 -4.14
CA ALA A 70 5.17 -8.41 -4.42
C ALA A 70 4.54 -9.18 -5.59
N MET A 71 3.41 -8.72 -6.13
CA MET A 71 2.75 -9.28 -7.31
C MET A 71 3.04 -8.47 -8.57
N GLY A 72 3.83 -7.40 -8.45
CA GLY A 72 4.13 -6.44 -9.50
C GLY A 72 5.62 -6.18 -9.68
N PHE A 73 5.91 -4.99 -10.21
CA PHE A 73 7.27 -4.56 -10.53
C PHE A 73 8.08 -4.16 -9.29
N ALA A 74 7.46 -3.52 -8.29
CA ALA A 74 8.16 -2.86 -7.20
C ALA A 74 8.67 -3.80 -6.10
N GLY A 75 8.01 -4.94 -5.89
CA GLY A 75 8.34 -5.84 -4.80
C GLY A 75 8.46 -7.30 -5.21
N GLN A 76 8.87 -8.09 -4.26
CA GLN A 76 8.85 -9.55 -4.35
C GLN A 76 8.57 -10.14 -2.97
N ALA A 77 7.96 -11.31 -2.90
CA ALA A 77 7.90 -12.09 -1.68
C ALA A 77 9.12 -13.01 -1.57
N ARG A 78 9.62 -13.22 -0.35
CA ARG A 78 10.69 -14.19 -0.08
C ARG A 78 10.22 -15.61 -0.43
N ASP A 79 8.98 -15.92 -0.07
CA ASP A 79 8.39 -17.23 -0.35
C ASP A 79 7.67 -17.20 -1.71
N PRO A 80 7.65 -18.33 -2.45
CA PRO A 80 7.01 -18.42 -3.75
C PRO A 80 5.53 -17.99 -3.70
N GLN A 81 5.08 -17.23 -4.70
CA GLN A 81 3.70 -16.75 -4.84
C GLN A 81 3.03 -17.47 -6.03
N ASP A 82 1.85 -18.05 -5.80
CA ASP A 82 1.09 -18.77 -6.83
C ASP A 82 0.83 -17.93 -8.07
N LEU A 83 0.53 -16.63 -7.88
CA LEU A 83 0.28 -15.70 -8.99
C LEU A 83 1.52 -15.56 -9.90
N LEU A 84 2.69 -15.37 -9.32
CA LEU A 84 3.94 -15.17 -10.07
C LEU A 84 4.45 -16.48 -10.69
N ASN A 85 4.14 -17.61 -10.07
CA ASN A 85 4.52 -18.94 -10.58
C ASN A 85 3.54 -19.47 -11.65
N GLY A 86 2.42 -18.76 -11.88
CA GLY A 86 1.38 -19.22 -12.82
C GLY A 86 0.59 -20.45 -12.30
N THR A 87 0.62 -20.72 -10.99
CA THR A 87 -0.10 -21.86 -10.36
C THR A 87 -1.39 -21.44 -9.69
N ILE A 88 -1.72 -20.14 -9.70
CA ILE A 88 -2.93 -19.60 -9.07
C ILE A 88 -4.20 -20.11 -9.76
N THR A 89 -5.22 -20.43 -8.96
CA THR A 89 -6.52 -20.87 -9.44
C THR A 89 -7.62 -19.88 -9.02
N ALA A 90 -8.79 -19.96 -9.63
CA ALA A 90 -9.93 -19.11 -9.29
C ALA A 90 -10.41 -19.27 -7.84
N GLY A 91 -10.13 -20.40 -7.20
CA GLY A 91 -10.44 -20.65 -5.77
C GLY A 91 -9.40 -20.12 -4.78
N ASN A 92 -8.34 -19.46 -5.25
CA ASN A 92 -7.31 -18.92 -4.36
C ASN A 92 -7.89 -17.80 -3.48
N SER A 93 -7.51 -17.79 -2.20
CA SER A 93 -7.98 -16.83 -1.19
C SER A 93 -7.66 -15.36 -1.56
N LEU A 94 -6.64 -15.13 -2.38
CA LEU A 94 -6.37 -13.79 -2.90
C LEU A 94 -7.61 -13.19 -3.58
N PHE A 95 -8.33 -13.97 -4.38
CA PHE A 95 -9.51 -13.49 -5.09
C PHE A 95 -10.77 -13.53 -4.22
N SER A 96 -11.02 -14.66 -3.53
CA SER A 96 -12.22 -14.82 -2.71
C SER A 96 -12.27 -13.83 -1.53
N ASP A 97 -11.15 -13.61 -0.85
CA ASP A 97 -11.09 -12.67 0.26
C ASP A 97 -11.17 -11.22 -0.22
N THR A 98 -10.50 -10.88 -1.34
CA THR A 98 -10.65 -9.55 -1.95
C THR A 98 -12.10 -9.24 -2.28
N TRP A 99 -12.79 -10.19 -2.91
CA TRP A 99 -14.20 -10.07 -3.23
C TRP A 99 -15.06 -9.88 -1.98
N LYS A 100 -14.96 -10.81 -1.03
CA LYS A 100 -15.74 -10.81 0.20
C LYS A 100 -15.56 -9.51 1.00
N GLN A 101 -14.31 -9.13 1.27
CA GLN A 101 -14.00 -7.98 2.12
C GLN A 101 -14.46 -6.66 1.48
N LEU A 102 -14.32 -6.50 0.17
CA LEU A 102 -14.78 -5.30 -0.52
C LEU A 102 -16.32 -5.22 -0.58
N TYR A 103 -17.03 -6.33 -0.81
CA TYR A 103 -18.49 -6.33 -0.76
C TYR A 103 -19.04 -6.13 0.64
N GLU A 104 -18.36 -6.58 1.69
CA GLU A 104 -18.71 -6.24 3.07
C GLU A 104 -18.71 -4.73 3.31
N GLY A 105 -17.68 -4.02 2.79
CA GLY A 105 -17.63 -2.56 2.85
C GLY A 105 -18.77 -1.89 2.06
N ILE A 106 -19.08 -2.41 0.87
CA ILE A 106 -20.20 -1.91 0.03
C ILE A 106 -21.53 -2.10 0.75
N HIS A 107 -21.76 -3.28 1.34
CA HIS A 107 -22.99 -3.56 2.08
C HIS A 107 -23.17 -2.60 3.25
N ARG A 108 -22.14 -2.39 4.07
CA ARG A 108 -22.16 -1.42 5.18
C ARG A 108 -22.42 0.01 4.69
N ALA A 109 -21.82 0.39 3.55
CA ALA A 109 -22.05 1.71 2.96
C ALA A 109 -23.50 1.88 2.45
N ASN A 110 -24.07 0.85 1.82
CA ASN A 110 -25.46 0.85 1.38
C ASN A 110 -26.43 1.02 2.56
N ASP A 111 -26.20 0.27 3.65
CA ASP A 111 -27.01 0.37 4.86
C ASP A 111 -26.98 1.80 5.44
N ALA A 112 -25.80 2.42 5.52
CA ALA A 112 -25.64 3.80 5.96
C ALA A 112 -26.37 4.80 5.04
N ILE A 113 -26.19 4.68 3.72
CA ILE A 113 -26.79 5.59 2.74
C ILE A 113 -28.31 5.51 2.75
N ALA A 114 -28.88 4.32 2.97
CA ALA A 114 -30.32 4.11 3.02
C ALA A 114 -30.96 4.70 4.29
N HIS A 115 -30.30 4.62 5.44
CA HIS A 115 -30.92 4.98 6.72
C HIS A 115 -30.55 6.38 7.26
N LEU A 116 -29.37 6.92 6.91
CA LEU A 116 -28.92 8.23 7.37
C LEU A 116 -29.90 9.39 7.05
N PRO A 117 -30.63 9.39 5.91
CA PRO A 117 -31.60 10.45 5.62
C PRO A 117 -32.67 10.61 6.71
N GLU A 118 -33.12 9.51 7.32
CA GLU A 118 -34.16 9.50 8.35
C GLU A 118 -33.58 9.51 9.78
N ALA A 119 -32.26 9.46 9.94
CA ALA A 119 -31.61 9.45 11.25
C ALA A 119 -31.86 10.77 12.02
N PRO A 120 -31.91 10.75 13.37
CA PRO A 120 -32.13 11.93 14.19
C PRO A 120 -30.86 12.79 14.34
N LEU A 121 -30.33 13.27 13.21
CA LEU A 121 -29.15 14.14 13.10
C LEU A 121 -29.53 15.49 12.52
N ASP A 122 -28.68 16.50 12.72
CA ASP A 122 -28.77 17.73 11.94
C ASP A 122 -28.44 17.49 10.46
N ASP A 123 -28.98 18.35 9.60
CA ASP A 123 -28.86 18.18 8.14
C ASP A 123 -27.39 18.24 7.66
N ALA A 124 -26.54 19.04 8.30
CA ALA A 124 -25.15 19.17 7.95
C ALA A 124 -24.38 17.88 8.25
N LYS A 125 -24.65 17.26 9.40
CA LYS A 125 -24.04 15.98 9.77
C LYS A 125 -24.54 14.84 8.89
N LYS A 126 -25.85 14.81 8.56
CA LYS A 126 -26.42 13.85 7.60
C LYS A 126 -25.71 13.92 6.27
N ASP A 127 -25.67 15.11 5.66
CA ASP A 127 -25.02 15.33 4.36
C ASP A 127 -23.56 14.85 4.35
N ARG A 128 -22.80 15.20 5.41
CA ARG A 128 -21.42 14.77 5.55
C ARG A 128 -21.27 13.25 5.65
N LEU A 129 -22.04 12.61 6.53
CA LEU A 129 -21.94 11.16 6.75
C LEU A 129 -22.40 10.34 5.52
N ILE A 130 -23.41 10.83 4.80
CA ILE A 130 -23.84 10.23 3.52
C ILE A 130 -22.73 10.37 2.48
N ALA A 131 -22.10 11.54 2.37
CA ALA A 131 -21.00 11.76 1.45
C ALA A 131 -19.78 10.87 1.78
N GLU A 132 -19.41 10.73 3.06
CA GLU A 132 -18.36 9.81 3.50
C GLU A 132 -18.68 8.35 3.12
N SER A 133 -19.93 7.91 3.33
CA SER A 133 -20.37 6.56 2.99
C SER A 133 -20.31 6.30 1.47
N LYS A 134 -20.72 7.28 0.66
CA LYS A 134 -20.62 7.22 -0.82
C LYS A 134 -19.16 7.19 -1.29
N PHE A 135 -18.27 7.99 -0.69
CA PHE A 135 -16.84 7.94 -1.00
C PHE A 135 -16.26 6.54 -0.77
N LEU A 136 -16.56 5.92 0.38
CA LEU A 136 -16.08 4.59 0.71
C LEU A 136 -16.66 3.51 -0.21
N ARG A 137 -17.96 3.61 -0.56
CA ARG A 137 -18.59 2.72 -1.54
C ARG A 137 -17.92 2.83 -2.91
N ALA A 138 -17.67 4.05 -3.38
CA ALA A 138 -16.94 4.30 -4.61
C ALA A 138 -15.52 3.73 -4.58
N TYR A 139 -14.80 3.88 -3.46
CA TYR A 139 -13.47 3.30 -3.27
C TYR A 139 -13.49 1.78 -3.34
N TYR A 140 -14.45 1.11 -2.70
CA TYR A 140 -14.56 -0.34 -2.73
C TYR A 140 -14.94 -0.87 -4.12
N TYR A 141 -15.88 -0.23 -4.82
CA TYR A 141 -16.17 -0.55 -6.21
C TYR A 141 -14.98 -0.27 -7.15
N PHE A 142 -14.25 0.80 -6.94
CA PHE A 142 -13.03 1.09 -7.69
C PHE A 142 -12.01 -0.05 -7.56
N ARG A 143 -11.79 -0.54 -6.34
CA ARG A 143 -10.91 -1.67 -6.07
C ARG A 143 -11.38 -2.95 -6.75
N LEU A 144 -12.67 -3.26 -6.66
CA LEU A 144 -13.28 -4.41 -7.35
C LEU A 144 -13.13 -4.31 -8.86
N ASN A 145 -13.48 -3.17 -9.45
CA ASN A 145 -13.47 -3.01 -10.90
C ASN A 145 -12.06 -3.09 -11.50
N ARG A 146 -11.06 -2.60 -10.79
CA ARG A 146 -9.65 -2.75 -11.20
C ARG A 146 -9.20 -4.20 -11.29
N VAL A 147 -9.65 -5.04 -10.39
CA VAL A 147 -9.23 -6.46 -10.31
C VAL A 147 -10.09 -7.35 -11.21
N PHE A 148 -11.42 -7.17 -11.17
CA PHE A 148 -12.35 -8.11 -11.77
C PHE A 148 -12.96 -7.64 -13.10
N GLN A 149 -12.77 -6.38 -13.51
CA GLN A 149 -13.26 -5.83 -14.80
C GLN A 149 -14.79 -5.98 -14.98
N GLY A 150 -15.54 -5.39 -14.06
CA GLY A 150 -16.98 -5.52 -13.97
C GLY A 150 -17.39 -6.50 -12.87
N VAL A 151 -18.43 -6.14 -12.12
CA VAL A 151 -18.91 -6.88 -10.94
C VAL A 151 -20.41 -6.65 -10.77
N PRO A 152 -21.14 -7.48 -10.00
CA PRO A 152 -22.51 -7.17 -9.61
C PRO A 152 -22.60 -5.82 -8.87
N VAL A 153 -23.61 -5.03 -9.20
CA VAL A 153 -23.84 -3.73 -8.57
C VAL A 153 -25.02 -3.81 -7.62
N TYR A 154 -24.79 -3.42 -6.37
CA TYR A 154 -25.79 -3.26 -5.32
C TYR A 154 -25.67 -1.85 -4.74
N LEU A 155 -26.75 -1.08 -4.80
CA LEU A 155 -26.78 0.32 -4.32
C LEU A 155 -27.70 0.50 -3.12
N GLU A 156 -28.45 -0.54 -2.77
CA GLU A 156 -29.35 -0.62 -1.64
C GLU A 156 -28.95 -1.79 -0.74
N PRO A 157 -29.36 -1.79 0.54
CA PRO A 157 -29.22 -2.96 1.39
C PRO A 157 -29.95 -4.17 0.78
N VAL A 158 -29.31 -5.32 0.80
CA VAL A 158 -29.90 -6.59 0.31
C VAL A 158 -29.56 -7.71 1.30
N GLU A 159 -30.48 -8.63 1.46
CA GLU A 159 -30.23 -9.86 2.23
C GLU A 159 -29.38 -10.85 1.41
N ASP A 160 -28.69 -11.75 2.08
CA ASP A 160 -27.81 -12.74 1.44
C ASP A 160 -28.52 -13.54 0.32
N SER A 161 -29.81 -13.87 0.53
CA SER A 161 -30.64 -14.59 -0.42
C SER A 161 -30.99 -13.77 -1.67
N GLU A 162 -30.85 -12.45 -1.60
CA GLU A 162 -31.16 -11.51 -2.68
C GLU A 162 -29.90 -11.12 -3.48
N CYS A 163 -28.73 -11.59 -3.07
CA CYS A 163 -27.46 -11.37 -3.77
C CYS A 163 -27.38 -12.18 -5.07
N THR A 164 -28.33 -11.95 -5.99
CA THR A 164 -28.53 -12.73 -7.23
C THR A 164 -28.21 -11.94 -8.50
N ASN A 165 -27.78 -10.67 -8.39
CA ASN A 165 -27.46 -9.85 -9.55
C ASN A 165 -26.31 -10.47 -10.36
N GLY A 166 -26.46 -10.48 -11.68
CA GLY A 166 -25.40 -10.83 -12.59
C GLY A 166 -24.28 -9.80 -12.59
N ARG A 167 -23.17 -10.16 -13.20
CA ARG A 167 -22.01 -9.26 -13.36
C ARG A 167 -22.35 -8.15 -14.36
N GLU A 168 -22.18 -6.92 -13.96
CA GLU A 168 -22.27 -5.76 -14.83
C GLU A 168 -20.97 -5.56 -15.65
N THR A 169 -21.01 -4.70 -16.66
CA THR A 169 -19.81 -4.30 -17.39
C THR A 169 -18.91 -3.41 -16.55
N ALA A 170 -17.63 -3.37 -16.88
CA ALA A 170 -16.69 -2.45 -16.22
C ALA A 170 -17.14 -0.98 -16.34
N ASP A 171 -17.65 -0.58 -17.50
CA ASP A 171 -18.13 0.78 -17.74
C ASP A 171 -19.31 1.13 -16.84
N LYS A 172 -20.24 0.19 -16.63
CA LYS A 172 -21.36 0.41 -15.70
C LYS A 172 -20.88 0.62 -14.25
N VAL A 173 -19.89 -0.13 -13.84
CA VAL A 173 -19.30 0.05 -12.49
C VAL A 173 -18.57 1.41 -12.39
N TRP A 174 -17.87 1.84 -13.47
CA TRP A 174 -17.27 3.19 -13.50
C TRP A 174 -18.32 4.30 -13.40
N GLU A 175 -19.48 4.16 -14.05
CA GLU A 175 -20.59 5.12 -13.91
C GLU A 175 -21.07 5.26 -12.45
N VAL A 176 -21.22 4.15 -11.73
CA VAL A 176 -21.59 4.14 -10.30
C VAL A 176 -20.55 4.87 -9.46
N ILE A 177 -19.27 4.57 -9.65
CA ILE A 177 -18.16 5.22 -8.93
C ILE A 177 -18.17 6.73 -9.19
N ILE A 178 -18.31 7.15 -10.44
CA ILE A 178 -18.34 8.57 -10.83
C ILE A 178 -19.56 9.26 -10.22
N SER A 179 -20.72 8.62 -10.18
CA SER A 179 -21.93 9.16 -9.56
C SER A 179 -21.71 9.43 -8.08
N ASP A 180 -21.24 8.44 -7.31
CA ASP A 180 -20.98 8.57 -5.87
C ASP A 180 -19.93 9.64 -5.58
N LEU A 181 -18.85 9.72 -6.36
CA LEU A 181 -17.80 10.73 -6.18
C LEU A 181 -18.28 12.15 -6.51
N ASN A 182 -19.14 12.32 -7.52
CA ASN A 182 -19.76 13.61 -7.81
C ASN A 182 -20.70 14.05 -6.68
N ASP A 183 -21.45 13.14 -6.07
CA ASP A 183 -22.28 13.44 -4.91
C ASP A 183 -21.42 13.91 -3.72
N CYS A 184 -20.26 13.27 -3.49
CA CYS A 184 -19.28 13.72 -2.48
C CYS A 184 -18.77 15.15 -2.75
N ILE A 185 -18.38 15.42 -3.99
CA ILE A 185 -17.86 16.73 -4.40
C ILE A 185 -18.92 17.82 -4.25
N ASN A 186 -20.18 17.51 -4.56
CA ASN A 186 -21.30 18.43 -4.49
C ASN A 186 -21.90 18.58 -3.08
N SER A 187 -21.56 17.71 -2.11
CA SER A 187 -21.99 17.86 -0.73
C SER A 187 -21.60 19.23 -0.16
N ALA A 188 -22.51 19.92 0.47
CA ALA A 188 -22.24 21.22 1.07
C ALA A 188 -21.34 21.10 2.32
N ASN A 189 -21.39 19.97 3.00
CA ASN A 189 -20.81 19.78 4.34
C ASN A 189 -19.61 18.79 4.36
N LEU A 190 -19.28 18.14 3.25
CA LEU A 190 -18.01 17.39 3.16
C LEU A 190 -16.86 18.42 3.05
N PRO A 191 -15.88 18.42 3.96
CA PRO A 191 -14.79 19.39 3.93
C PRO A 191 -13.85 19.17 2.73
N ASN A 192 -13.18 20.23 2.31
CA ASN A 192 -12.16 20.15 1.28
C ASN A 192 -10.96 19.29 1.73
N LYS A 193 -10.53 19.51 2.98
CA LYS A 193 -9.40 18.88 3.66
C LYS A 193 -9.55 19.04 5.16
N TYR A 194 -9.04 18.13 5.95
CA TYR A 194 -8.89 18.31 7.40
C TYR A 194 -7.51 18.88 7.72
N ALA A 195 -7.44 19.75 8.72
CA ALA A 195 -6.17 20.26 9.23
C ALA A 195 -5.43 19.19 10.05
N LYS A 196 -4.11 19.34 10.19
CA LYS A 196 -3.33 18.52 11.11
C LYS A 196 -3.86 18.66 12.54
N GLY A 197 -4.11 17.52 13.19
CA GLY A 197 -4.65 17.46 14.56
C GLY A 197 -6.17 17.59 14.65
N ASP A 198 -6.90 17.71 13.54
CA ASP A 198 -8.37 17.68 13.56
C ASP A 198 -8.85 16.29 14.03
N ALA A 199 -9.88 16.27 14.90
CA ALA A 199 -10.46 15.03 15.43
C ALA A 199 -11.07 14.12 14.34
N ASN A 200 -11.41 14.67 13.18
CA ASN A 200 -11.92 13.93 12.02
C ASN A 200 -10.83 13.62 10.98
N TYR A 201 -9.55 13.90 11.27
CA TYR A 201 -8.48 13.55 10.35
C TYR A 201 -8.54 12.06 9.98
N GLY A 202 -8.28 11.74 8.70
CA GLY A 202 -8.42 10.38 8.17
C GLY A 202 -9.79 10.08 7.55
N ARG A 203 -10.82 10.91 7.79
CA ARG A 203 -12.11 10.79 7.11
C ARG A 203 -12.03 11.29 5.67
N ALA A 204 -12.98 10.84 4.84
CA ALA A 204 -13.11 11.27 3.46
C ALA A 204 -13.26 12.79 3.36
N THR A 205 -12.72 13.35 2.28
CA THR A 205 -12.74 14.78 1.97
C THR A 205 -13.07 14.99 0.48
N LYS A 206 -13.43 16.22 0.10
CA LYS A 206 -13.56 16.54 -1.34
C LYS A 206 -12.25 16.33 -2.10
N GLY A 207 -11.11 16.61 -1.47
CA GLY A 207 -9.81 16.33 -2.09
C GLY A 207 -9.58 14.86 -2.37
N ALA A 208 -9.96 13.97 -1.44
CA ALA A 208 -9.92 12.52 -1.67
C ALA A 208 -10.90 12.09 -2.79
N ALA A 209 -12.10 12.69 -2.84
CA ALA A 209 -13.07 12.42 -3.90
C ALA A 209 -12.57 12.87 -5.27
N TYR A 210 -11.98 14.07 -5.39
CA TYR A 210 -11.36 14.53 -6.64
C TYR A 210 -10.20 13.64 -7.08
N ALA A 211 -9.34 13.21 -6.16
CA ALA A 211 -8.22 12.34 -6.47
C ALA A 211 -8.69 10.98 -6.99
N LEU A 212 -9.67 10.35 -6.33
CA LEU A 212 -10.23 9.06 -6.77
C LEU A 212 -11.01 9.19 -8.08
N LEU A 213 -11.71 10.32 -8.29
CA LEU A 213 -12.38 10.62 -9.57
C LEU A 213 -11.36 10.74 -10.71
N GLY A 214 -10.25 11.44 -10.47
CA GLY A 214 -9.14 11.54 -11.42
C GLY A 214 -8.55 10.18 -11.74
N GLN A 215 -8.26 9.35 -10.72
CA GLN A 215 -7.81 7.95 -10.92
C GLN A 215 -8.81 7.15 -11.74
N THR A 216 -10.10 7.30 -11.49
CA THR A 216 -11.17 6.62 -12.24
C THR A 216 -11.10 6.97 -13.72
N TYR A 217 -11.00 8.25 -14.04
CA TYR A 217 -10.88 8.70 -15.44
C TYR A 217 -9.56 8.26 -16.09
N MET A 218 -8.45 8.17 -15.34
CA MET A 218 -7.19 7.58 -15.83
C MET A 218 -7.38 6.12 -16.26
N TRP A 219 -8.09 5.31 -15.46
CA TRP A 219 -8.43 3.93 -15.80
C TRP A 219 -9.32 3.81 -17.05
N MET A 220 -10.24 4.75 -17.22
CA MET A 220 -11.10 4.85 -18.40
C MET A 220 -10.35 5.46 -19.62
N LYS A 221 -9.14 5.97 -19.44
CA LYS A 221 -8.36 6.73 -20.44
C LYS A 221 -9.07 8.00 -20.92
N ASP A 222 -9.95 8.57 -20.12
CA ASP A 222 -10.56 9.88 -20.35
C ASP A 222 -9.66 10.95 -19.74
N TYR A 223 -8.53 11.20 -20.42
CA TYR A 223 -7.46 12.05 -19.90
C TYR A 223 -7.88 13.50 -19.69
N ALA A 224 -8.83 14.01 -20.47
CA ALA A 224 -9.33 15.38 -20.30
C ALA A 224 -10.12 15.54 -19.00
N LYS A 225 -10.97 14.56 -18.66
CA LYS A 225 -11.69 14.57 -17.39
C LYS A 225 -10.77 14.23 -16.21
N ALA A 226 -9.80 13.35 -16.41
CA ALA A 226 -8.77 13.07 -15.41
C ALA A 226 -8.01 14.35 -15.04
N GLU A 227 -7.50 15.09 -16.03
CA GLU A 227 -6.82 16.36 -15.81
C GLU A 227 -7.69 17.34 -15.02
N ALA A 228 -8.96 17.51 -15.43
CA ALA A 228 -9.87 18.45 -14.77
C ALA A 228 -10.11 18.10 -13.28
N ALA A 229 -10.26 16.81 -12.95
CA ALA A 229 -10.45 16.34 -11.58
C ALA A 229 -9.17 16.45 -10.75
N LEU A 230 -8.02 16.02 -11.29
CA LEU A 230 -6.73 16.00 -10.58
C LEU A 230 -6.24 17.42 -10.24
N ARG A 231 -6.47 18.41 -11.10
CA ARG A 231 -6.16 19.82 -10.79
C ARG A 231 -6.90 20.31 -9.56
N LYS A 232 -8.14 19.88 -9.35
CA LYS A 232 -8.95 20.27 -8.17
C LYS A 232 -8.35 19.85 -6.84
N VAL A 233 -7.53 18.80 -6.81
CA VAL A 233 -6.89 18.34 -5.57
C VAL A 233 -5.94 19.39 -5.00
N GLY A 234 -5.15 20.04 -5.84
CA GLY A 234 -4.30 21.18 -5.45
C GLY A 234 -5.13 22.42 -5.06
N ASP A 235 -6.22 22.71 -5.80
CA ASP A 235 -7.10 23.84 -5.54
C ASP A 235 -7.74 23.79 -4.13
N VAL A 236 -7.95 22.57 -3.59
CA VAL A 236 -8.52 22.37 -2.24
C VAL A 236 -7.48 22.27 -1.14
N GLY A 237 -6.19 22.50 -1.45
CA GLY A 237 -5.13 22.75 -0.48
C GLY A 237 -4.22 21.55 -0.16
N PHE A 238 -4.21 20.49 -0.97
CA PHE A 238 -3.17 19.45 -0.90
C PHE A 238 -1.92 19.89 -1.66
N ALA A 239 -0.74 19.49 -1.16
CA ALA A 239 0.54 19.90 -1.72
C ALA A 239 1.62 18.85 -1.43
N LEU A 240 2.72 18.88 -2.18
CA LEU A 240 3.88 18.05 -1.88
C LEU A 240 4.50 18.43 -0.52
N PHE A 241 4.90 17.43 0.24
CA PHE A 241 5.61 17.60 1.50
C PHE A 241 6.91 18.37 1.28
N GLN A 242 7.12 19.39 2.11
CA GLN A 242 8.29 20.26 2.06
C GLN A 242 9.28 19.87 3.17
N GLY A 243 10.03 18.82 2.98
CA GLY A 243 11.01 18.33 3.95
C GLY A 243 11.85 17.20 3.37
N ASP A 244 12.73 16.64 4.19
CA ASP A 244 13.51 15.47 3.80
C ASP A 244 12.57 14.31 3.43
N TYR A 245 12.73 13.78 2.22
CA TYR A 245 11.91 12.70 1.70
C TYR A 245 11.86 11.47 2.63
N LYS A 246 12.94 11.16 3.31
CA LYS A 246 13.02 10.05 4.29
C LYS A 246 12.05 10.26 5.46
N GLN A 247 11.75 11.51 5.82
CA GLN A 247 10.85 11.86 6.93
C GLN A 247 9.37 11.81 6.55
N LEU A 248 9.02 11.82 5.25
CA LEU A 248 7.64 11.85 4.78
C LEU A 248 6.79 10.71 5.36
N PHE A 249 7.38 9.52 5.54
CA PHE A 249 6.67 8.32 5.97
C PHE A 249 6.87 8.00 7.46
N LYS A 250 7.20 9.02 8.25
CA LYS A 250 7.34 8.92 9.71
C LYS A 250 6.10 9.49 10.39
N THR A 251 5.79 8.99 11.58
CA THR A 251 4.59 9.33 12.37
C THR A 251 4.34 10.84 12.48
N ASP A 252 5.39 11.64 12.63
CA ASP A 252 5.27 13.10 12.76
C ASP A 252 4.71 13.79 11.49
N ASN A 253 4.77 13.12 10.34
CA ASN A 253 4.38 13.65 9.04
C ASN A 253 3.19 12.93 8.38
N GLU A 254 2.55 12.00 9.08
CA GLU A 254 1.38 11.26 8.59
C GLU A 254 0.18 12.17 8.29
N GLN A 255 0.14 13.35 8.91
CA GLN A 255 -0.90 14.36 8.71
C GLN A 255 -0.40 15.58 7.91
N CYS A 256 0.59 15.42 7.06
CA CYS A 256 1.05 16.49 6.18
C CYS A 256 0.12 16.65 4.95
N ASP A 257 0.28 17.80 4.26
CA ASP A 257 -0.56 18.15 3.11
C ASP A 257 -0.43 17.20 1.91
N GLU A 258 0.55 16.30 1.92
CA GLU A 258 0.71 15.28 0.88
C GLU A 258 -0.17 14.05 1.11
N MET A 259 -0.61 13.77 2.35
CA MET A 259 -1.43 12.61 2.70
C MET A 259 -2.92 12.93 2.49
N ILE A 260 -3.50 12.42 1.40
CA ILE A 260 -4.88 12.73 1.00
C ILE A 260 -5.86 11.76 1.66
N PHE A 261 -5.54 10.47 1.62
CA PHE A 261 -6.35 9.42 2.24
C PHE A 261 -5.45 8.26 2.64
N SER A 262 -5.55 7.82 3.90
CA SER A 262 -4.70 6.77 4.46
C SER A 262 -5.53 5.78 5.27
N GLU A 263 -5.08 4.53 5.33
CA GLU A 263 -5.50 3.61 6.37
C GLU A 263 -4.81 4.04 7.66
N GLN A 264 -5.63 4.38 8.67
CA GLN A 264 -5.16 4.95 9.93
C GLN A 264 -4.74 3.85 10.90
N ASN A 265 -3.57 4.01 11.51
CA ASN A 265 -3.02 3.06 12.47
C ASN A 265 -2.59 3.76 13.76
N ILE A 266 -2.70 3.06 14.86
CA ILE A 266 -2.14 3.47 16.16
C ILE A 266 -1.41 2.30 16.80
N GLY A 267 -0.42 2.56 17.62
CA GLY A 267 0.43 1.54 18.25
C GLY A 267 -0.26 0.72 19.34
N ILE A 268 -1.49 0.29 19.11
CA ILE A 268 -2.32 -0.48 20.03
C ILE A 268 -2.76 -1.78 19.34
N LYS A 269 -2.80 -2.87 20.11
CA LYS A 269 -3.27 -4.17 19.61
C LYS A 269 -4.64 -4.02 18.91
N ASP A 270 -4.79 -4.66 17.77
CA ASP A 270 -5.97 -4.66 16.89
C ASP A 270 -6.20 -3.33 16.12
N TYR A 271 -5.41 -2.26 16.40
CA TYR A 271 -5.51 -0.96 15.74
C TYR A 271 -4.21 -0.50 15.07
N GLY A 272 -3.14 -1.28 15.12
CA GLY A 272 -1.89 -1.03 14.42
C GLY A 272 -1.70 -1.96 13.23
N SER A 273 -0.71 -1.63 12.38
CA SER A 273 -0.37 -2.45 11.20
C SER A 273 0.73 -3.47 11.51
N LYS A 274 0.89 -4.45 10.62
CA LYS A 274 2.02 -5.41 10.63
C LYS A 274 3.11 -5.05 9.61
N THR A 275 3.11 -3.85 9.09
CA THR A 275 4.07 -3.40 8.07
C THR A 275 5.51 -3.62 8.55
N GLN A 276 5.83 -3.17 9.78
CA GLN A 276 7.12 -3.39 10.42
C GLN A 276 7.52 -4.88 10.45
N PHE A 277 6.59 -5.76 10.83
CA PHE A 277 6.84 -7.19 10.97
C PHE A 277 7.22 -7.86 9.65
N TRP A 278 6.53 -7.50 8.58
CA TRP A 278 6.69 -8.14 7.27
C TRP A 278 7.84 -7.54 6.44
N LEU A 279 8.13 -6.24 6.60
CA LEU A 279 9.16 -5.54 5.82
C LEU A 279 10.51 -5.48 6.52
N GLY A 280 10.52 -5.37 7.85
CA GLY A 280 11.74 -5.22 8.64
C GLY A 280 12.61 -6.48 8.68
N SER A 281 13.89 -6.29 8.91
CA SER A 281 14.88 -7.37 9.07
C SER A 281 14.90 -7.94 10.49
N ARG A 282 15.74 -8.95 10.72
CA ARG A 282 15.95 -9.54 12.05
C ARG A 282 16.60 -8.58 13.06
N VAL A 283 17.25 -7.54 12.60
CA VAL A 283 17.84 -6.49 13.43
C VAL A 283 16.99 -5.22 13.49
N SER A 284 15.87 -5.18 12.80
CA SER A 284 14.86 -4.14 13.00
C SER A 284 14.18 -4.33 14.34
N PHE A 285 13.74 -3.22 14.97
CA PHE A 285 13.11 -3.29 16.28
C PHE A 285 11.99 -4.34 16.31
N GLY A 286 12.03 -5.25 17.29
CA GLY A 286 11.09 -6.36 17.43
C GLY A 286 11.45 -7.64 16.66
N SER A 287 12.58 -7.72 15.98
CA SER A 287 13.04 -8.87 15.21
C SER A 287 12.04 -9.31 14.14
N CYS A 288 12.01 -8.60 13.02
CA CYS A 288 11.03 -8.75 11.94
C CYS A 288 11.43 -9.84 10.93
N TRP A 289 10.56 -10.15 9.97
CA TRP A 289 10.72 -11.35 9.15
C TRP A 289 11.16 -11.11 7.71
N ASN A 290 11.24 -9.85 7.25
CA ASN A 290 11.57 -9.50 5.86
C ASN A 290 10.93 -10.45 4.82
N SER A 291 9.62 -10.69 4.96
CA SER A 291 8.88 -11.59 4.07
C SER A 291 8.58 -10.96 2.71
N TYR A 292 8.51 -9.63 2.67
CA TYR A 292 8.37 -8.86 1.44
C TYR A 292 9.60 -7.98 1.25
N LEU A 293 10.06 -7.88 0.02
CA LEU A 293 11.37 -7.36 -0.34
C LEU A 293 11.25 -6.44 -1.56
N PRO A 294 12.12 -5.43 -1.71
CA PRO A 294 12.28 -4.71 -2.97
C PRO A 294 12.66 -5.66 -4.10
N SER A 295 12.03 -5.53 -5.26
CA SER A 295 12.46 -6.31 -6.41
C SER A 295 13.77 -5.77 -6.99
N VAL A 296 14.56 -6.64 -7.61
CA VAL A 296 15.80 -6.26 -8.30
C VAL A 296 15.49 -5.24 -9.41
N ASN A 297 14.47 -5.52 -10.22
CA ASN A 297 14.09 -4.64 -11.33
C ASN A 297 13.70 -3.24 -10.86
N TRP A 298 12.99 -3.13 -9.75
CA TRP A 298 12.63 -1.83 -9.18
C TRP A 298 13.85 -1.08 -8.66
N VAL A 299 14.75 -1.73 -7.93
CA VAL A 299 15.99 -1.11 -7.45
C VAL A 299 16.89 -0.64 -8.60
N GLU A 300 16.94 -1.42 -9.68
CA GLU A 300 17.70 -1.07 -10.88
C GLU A 300 17.05 0.06 -11.70
N SER A 301 15.74 0.29 -11.56
CA SER A 301 15.04 1.38 -12.25
C SER A 301 15.36 2.78 -11.70
N PHE A 302 15.88 2.88 -10.48
CA PHE A 302 16.37 4.16 -9.96
C PHE A 302 17.56 4.65 -10.80
N GLU A 303 17.52 5.89 -11.22
CA GLU A 303 18.56 6.51 -12.04
C GLU A 303 19.86 6.77 -11.26
N CYS A 304 20.93 7.08 -11.97
CA CYS A 304 22.09 7.74 -11.40
C CYS A 304 21.76 9.19 -11.01
N ALA A 305 22.57 9.79 -10.15
CA ALA A 305 22.34 11.16 -9.64
C ALA A 305 22.28 12.23 -10.76
N ASP A 306 22.86 11.97 -11.92
CA ASP A 306 22.82 12.84 -13.09
C ASP A 306 21.61 12.59 -14.02
N GLY A 307 20.71 11.66 -13.64
CA GLY A 307 19.55 11.25 -14.42
C GLY A 307 19.82 10.23 -15.51
N LYS A 308 21.04 9.65 -15.57
CA LYS A 308 21.34 8.54 -16.47
C LYS A 308 20.65 7.27 -15.98
N PRO A 309 19.99 6.50 -16.87
CA PRO A 309 19.52 5.16 -16.50
C PRO A 309 20.65 4.31 -15.96
N PHE A 310 20.36 3.56 -14.90
CA PHE A 310 21.35 2.67 -14.30
C PHE A 310 21.71 1.52 -15.23
N ASN A 311 23.01 1.20 -15.29
CA ASN A 311 23.52 0.06 -16.06
C ASN A 311 24.69 -0.58 -15.31
N TRP A 312 24.56 -1.84 -14.97
CA TRP A 312 25.60 -2.59 -14.26
C TRP A 312 26.95 -2.58 -14.96
N ASN A 313 26.98 -2.65 -16.30
CA ASN A 313 28.23 -2.67 -17.04
C ASN A 313 29.06 -1.37 -16.90
N ASP A 314 28.45 -0.26 -16.46
CA ASP A 314 29.18 0.97 -16.17
C ASP A 314 30.07 0.84 -14.91
N PHE A 315 29.71 -0.07 -14.00
CA PHE A 315 30.38 -0.30 -12.71
C PHE A 315 31.10 -1.65 -12.65
N LEU A 316 30.51 -2.68 -13.24
CA LEU A 316 30.98 -4.05 -13.25
C LEU A 316 30.99 -4.58 -14.69
N PRO A 317 32.05 -4.31 -15.46
CA PRO A 317 32.12 -4.71 -16.86
C PRO A 317 31.88 -6.22 -17.06
N GLY A 318 30.98 -6.57 -17.98
CA GLY A 318 30.58 -7.94 -18.27
C GLY A 318 29.46 -8.49 -17.38
N TYR A 319 28.92 -7.68 -16.46
CA TYR A 319 27.84 -8.12 -15.55
C TYR A 319 26.57 -8.52 -16.31
N ASN A 320 26.17 -7.75 -17.31
CA ASN A 320 24.90 -7.97 -18.02
C ASN A 320 24.93 -9.24 -18.91
N GLU A 321 26.11 -9.66 -19.32
CA GLU A 321 26.33 -10.85 -20.15
C GLU A 321 26.33 -12.15 -19.32
N MET A 322 26.48 -12.05 -17.99
CA MET A 322 26.50 -13.19 -17.08
C MET A 322 25.08 -13.62 -16.69
N THR A 323 24.93 -14.89 -16.37
CA THR A 323 23.67 -15.40 -15.77
C THR A 323 23.50 -14.90 -14.33
N PRO A 324 22.26 -14.87 -13.80
CA PRO A 324 22.03 -14.45 -12.40
C PRO A 324 22.84 -15.25 -11.36
N LYS A 325 23.15 -16.52 -11.64
CA LYS A 325 23.97 -17.36 -10.75
C LYS A 325 25.43 -16.94 -10.76
N GLU A 326 25.98 -16.68 -11.93
CA GLU A 326 27.37 -16.23 -12.09
C GLU A 326 27.62 -14.88 -11.44
N ARG A 327 26.64 -13.94 -11.54
CA ARG A 327 26.71 -12.58 -10.98
C ARG A 327 26.85 -12.54 -9.46
N VAL A 328 26.48 -13.61 -8.75
CA VAL A 328 26.54 -13.69 -7.29
C VAL A 328 27.95 -13.38 -6.77
N VAL A 329 28.99 -13.66 -7.53
CA VAL A 329 30.39 -13.36 -7.21
C VAL A 329 30.63 -11.90 -6.83
N PHE A 330 29.92 -10.96 -7.47
CA PHE A 330 30.09 -9.53 -7.20
C PHE A 330 29.56 -9.10 -5.83
N PHE A 331 28.63 -9.86 -5.26
CA PHE A 331 28.01 -9.59 -3.97
C PHE A 331 28.75 -10.23 -2.79
N LEU A 332 29.78 -11.05 -3.07
CA LEU A 332 30.61 -11.65 -2.02
C LEU A 332 31.47 -10.59 -1.35
N ARG A 333 31.57 -10.67 -0.02
CA ARG A 333 32.46 -9.80 0.76
C ARG A 333 33.94 -10.10 0.51
N ASP A 334 34.81 -9.16 0.83
CA ASP A 334 36.25 -9.36 0.79
C ASP A 334 36.69 -10.46 1.77
N THR A 335 37.75 -11.18 1.45
CA THR A 335 38.34 -12.22 2.33
C THR A 335 39.66 -11.80 2.96
N VAL A 336 40.25 -10.70 2.48
CA VAL A 336 41.52 -10.17 2.99
C VAL A 336 41.22 -8.98 3.91
N GLY A 337 41.85 -8.97 5.08
CA GLY A 337 41.74 -7.89 6.04
C GLY A 337 40.86 -8.25 7.24
N GLU A 338 39.59 -7.89 7.20
CA GLU A 338 38.66 -8.03 8.33
C GLU A 338 38.54 -9.47 8.87
N TRP A 339 38.60 -10.49 8.00
CA TRP A 339 38.50 -11.90 8.41
C TRP A 339 39.60 -12.33 9.40
N ASP A 340 40.76 -11.69 9.36
CA ASP A 340 41.87 -12.04 10.24
C ASP A 340 41.55 -11.78 11.72
N THR A 341 40.59 -10.88 11.97
CA THR A 341 40.14 -10.53 13.32
C THR A 341 39.02 -11.42 13.86
N TYR A 342 38.40 -12.24 13.00
CA TYR A 342 37.24 -13.06 13.37
C TYR A 342 37.64 -14.37 14.05
N SER A 343 36.75 -14.87 14.93
CA SER A 343 36.85 -16.24 15.47
C SER A 343 36.72 -17.30 14.38
N GLU A 344 37.23 -18.50 14.63
CA GLU A 344 37.10 -19.60 13.67
C GLU A 344 35.65 -20.02 13.43
N ASP A 345 34.75 -19.85 14.40
CA ASP A 345 33.31 -20.09 14.21
C ASP A 345 32.72 -19.13 13.15
N ILE A 346 33.02 -17.84 13.23
CA ILE A 346 32.59 -16.83 12.27
C ILE A 346 33.22 -17.12 10.90
N LYS A 347 34.54 -17.40 10.83
CA LYS A 347 35.20 -17.77 9.57
C LYS A 347 34.59 -18.99 8.91
N SER A 348 34.21 -19.99 9.72
CA SER A 348 33.53 -21.19 9.21
C SER A 348 32.19 -20.88 8.57
N LYS A 349 31.37 -20.02 9.22
CA LYS A 349 30.07 -19.57 8.65
C LYS A 349 30.26 -18.80 7.33
N LEU A 350 31.25 -17.91 7.27
CA LEU A 350 31.55 -17.17 6.06
C LEU A 350 32.04 -18.08 4.93
N ARG A 351 32.96 -19.04 5.22
CA ARG A 351 33.40 -20.04 4.24
C ARG A 351 32.23 -20.85 3.67
N ALA A 352 31.30 -21.29 4.53
CA ALA A 352 30.11 -22.01 4.09
C ALA A 352 29.25 -21.18 3.09
N GLY A 353 29.16 -19.86 3.29
CA GLY A 353 28.48 -18.96 2.34
C GLY A 353 29.20 -18.87 0.99
N PHE A 354 30.53 -18.82 0.97
CA PHE A 354 31.33 -18.89 -0.27
C PHE A 354 31.18 -20.23 -0.99
N GLU A 355 31.25 -21.32 -0.26
CA GLU A 355 31.05 -22.68 -0.81
C GLU A 355 29.66 -22.81 -1.44
N LEU A 356 28.64 -22.25 -0.78
CA LEU A 356 27.28 -22.20 -1.32
C LEU A 356 27.21 -21.37 -2.61
N ALA A 357 27.87 -20.23 -2.68
CA ALA A 357 27.92 -19.40 -3.88
C ALA A 357 28.54 -20.18 -5.05
N VAL A 358 29.68 -20.83 -4.82
CA VAL A 358 30.36 -21.70 -5.82
C VAL A 358 29.43 -22.83 -6.25
N LYS A 359 28.83 -23.55 -5.31
CA LYS A 359 27.89 -24.64 -5.59
C LYS A 359 26.70 -24.19 -6.43
N ASN A 360 26.24 -22.96 -6.24
CA ASN A 360 25.12 -22.38 -6.98
C ASN A 360 25.53 -21.82 -8.35
N GLY A 361 26.82 -21.77 -8.68
CA GLY A 361 27.32 -21.38 -9.99
C GLY A 361 27.93 -19.99 -10.10
N ALA A 362 28.39 -19.39 -8.98
CA ALA A 362 29.09 -18.11 -9.00
C ALA A 362 30.39 -18.22 -9.82
N ASP A 363 30.64 -17.29 -10.74
CA ASP A 363 31.90 -17.25 -11.53
C ASP A 363 33.02 -16.65 -10.70
N MET A 364 33.72 -17.52 -9.96
CA MET A 364 34.82 -17.11 -9.08
C MET A 364 36.05 -16.56 -9.84
N SER A 365 36.11 -16.69 -11.17
CA SER A 365 37.18 -16.04 -11.96
C SER A 365 37.07 -14.48 -11.90
N LYS A 366 35.90 -13.96 -11.56
CA LYS A 366 35.63 -12.54 -11.39
C LYS A 366 35.77 -12.06 -9.94
N TYR A 367 36.02 -12.97 -8.99
CA TYR A 367 36.14 -12.62 -7.59
C TYR A 367 37.44 -11.85 -7.30
N LEU A 368 37.34 -10.81 -6.47
CA LEU A 368 38.48 -10.10 -5.93
C LEU A 368 38.57 -10.36 -4.43
N PRO A 369 39.61 -11.02 -3.90
CA PRO A 369 39.77 -11.26 -2.46
C PRO A 369 39.88 -9.97 -1.63
N SER A 370 40.27 -8.86 -2.27
CA SER A 370 40.28 -7.50 -1.73
C SER A 370 39.75 -6.55 -2.78
N GLY A 371 38.86 -5.66 -2.40
CA GLY A 371 38.23 -4.66 -3.27
C GLY A 371 36.98 -5.13 -4.00
N ASN A 372 36.49 -6.35 -3.74
CA ASN A 372 35.21 -6.82 -4.27
C ASN A 372 34.04 -5.98 -3.71
N GLU A 373 34.07 -5.74 -2.41
CA GLU A 373 33.11 -4.84 -1.73
C GLU A 373 33.16 -3.43 -2.29
N ALA A 374 34.36 -2.88 -2.45
CA ALA A 374 34.55 -1.52 -2.93
C ALA A 374 34.00 -1.29 -4.35
N ARG A 375 34.20 -2.28 -5.27
CA ARG A 375 33.67 -2.16 -6.63
C ARG A 375 32.14 -2.27 -6.68
N LEU A 376 31.54 -3.12 -5.83
CA LEU A 376 30.08 -3.22 -5.76
C LEU A 376 29.47 -1.96 -5.16
N ARG A 377 30.08 -1.42 -4.09
CA ARG A 377 29.61 -0.18 -3.44
C ARG A 377 29.48 0.98 -4.42
N LYS A 378 30.38 1.11 -5.37
CA LYS A 378 30.33 2.14 -6.42
C LYS A 378 29.06 2.13 -7.24
N ALA A 379 28.42 0.96 -7.43
CA ALA A 379 27.17 0.86 -8.17
C ALA A 379 25.97 1.48 -7.42
N TYR A 380 26.10 1.72 -6.12
CA TYR A 380 25.07 2.34 -5.28
C TYR A 380 25.41 3.78 -4.86
N GLU A 381 26.65 4.20 -5.07
CA GLU A 381 27.05 5.59 -4.90
C GLU A 381 26.47 6.45 -6.03
N ASN A 382 26.17 7.72 -5.73
CA ASN A 382 25.69 8.68 -6.72
C ASN A 382 24.46 8.19 -7.51
N ARG A 383 23.52 7.56 -6.82
CA ARG A 383 22.19 7.19 -7.34
C ARG A 383 21.16 8.25 -6.96
N ASP A 384 19.97 8.13 -7.54
CA ASP A 384 18.81 8.92 -7.13
C ASP A 384 18.65 8.86 -5.60
N PRO A 385 18.54 9.99 -4.89
CA PRO A 385 18.46 10.02 -3.42
C PRO A 385 17.30 9.20 -2.84
N ARG A 386 16.23 8.99 -3.61
CA ARG A 386 15.09 8.19 -3.19
C ARG A 386 15.45 6.71 -3.00
N LEU A 387 16.49 6.22 -3.67
CA LEU A 387 16.97 4.85 -3.49
C LEU A 387 17.42 4.61 -2.05
N GLU A 388 18.30 5.45 -1.55
CA GLU A 388 18.81 5.33 -0.17
C GLU A 388 17.70 5.54 0.88
N ALA A 389 16.79 6.46 0.62
CA ALA A 389 15.67 6.73 1.52
C ALA A 389 14.66 5.57 1.60
N THR A 390 14.61 4.69 0.60
CA THR A 390 13.58 3.67 0.47
C THR A 390 14.11 2.24 0.66
N VAL A 391 15.37 2.00 0.25
CA VAL A 391 15.99 0.66 0.17
C VAL A 391 17.28 0.62 0.94
N ILE A 392 17.52 -0.47 1.66
CA ILE A 392 18.82 -0.82 2.21
C ILE A 392 19.55 -1.63 1.14
N THR A 393 20.52 -0.99 0.49
CA THR A 393 21.34 -1.58 -0.57
C THR A 393 22.59 -2.26 0.00
N PRO A 394 23.32 -3.06 -0.78
CA PRO A 394 24.60 -3.61 -0.36
C PRO A 394 25.54 -2.54 0.20
N TYR A 395 26.12 -2.83 1.36
CA TYR A 395 27.01 -1.94 2.12
C TYR A 395 26.37 -0.65 2.64
N ALA A 396 25.07 -0.45 2.49
CA ALA A 396 24.35 0.62 3.19
C ALA A 396 24.32 0.33 4.70
N GLU A 397 24.49 1.38 5.47
CA GLU A 397 24.32 1.35 6.92
C GLU A 397 22.84 1.40 7.30
N TYR A 398 22.51 0.72 8.38
CA TYR A 398 21.17 0.68 8.96
C TYR A 398 21.27 0.65 10.49
N ASN A 399 20.65 1.60 11.15
CA ASN A 399 20.57 1.62 12.60
C ASN A 399 19.44 0.69 13.05
N GLY A 400 19.82 -0.48 13.52
CA GLY A 400 18.91 -1.48 14.05
C GLY A 400 18.98 -1.56 15.57
N ALA A 401 17.99 -2.25 16.17
CA ALA A 401 17.95 -2.46 17.61
C ALA A 401 17.63 -3.90 17.96
N ILE A 402 18.42 -4.49 18.86
CA ILE A 402 18.15 -5.78 19.48
C ILE A 402 17.88 -5.54 20.96
N GLY A 403 16.64 -5.79 21.38
CA GLY A 403 16.18 -5.41 22.70
C GLY A 403 16.27 -3.89 22.89
N SER A 404 17.01 -3.44 23.90
CA SER A 404 17.25 -2.03 24.19
C SER A 404 18.57 -1.48 23.63
N LYS A 405 19.36 -2.31 22.93
CA LYS A 405 20.64 -1.92 22.37
C LYS A 405 20.51 -1.58 20.90
N GLU A 406 21.05 -0.43 20.54
CA GLU A 406 21.14 0.04 19.16
C GLU A 406 22.53 -0.23 18.61
N TYR A 407 22.58 -0.66 17.36
CA TYR A 407 23.81 -0.92 16.63
C TYR A 407 23.66 -0.46 15.19
N THR A 408 24.78 -0.03 14.59
CA THR A 408 24.86 0.20 13.15
C THR A 408 25.22 -1.11 12.44
N TYR A 409 24.34 -1.58 11.57
CA TYR A 409 24.51 -2.78 10.77
C TYR A 409 24.81 -2.42 9.33
N THR A 410 25.55 -3.30 8.65
CA THR A 410 25.83 -3.18 7.22
C THR A 410 25.28 -4.38 6.48
N LEU A 411 24.61 -4.16 5.34
CA LEU A 411 24.08 -5.25 4.50
C LEU A 411 25.22 -5.88 3.71
N ARG A 412 25.77 -6.99 4.19
CA ARG A 412 26.89 -7.74 3.56
C ARG A 412 26.54 -9.21 3.39
N TRP A 413 27.12 -9.85 2.42
CA TRP A 413 26.93 -11.29 2.18
C TRP A 413 28.25 -12.01 1.83
N PRO A 414 28.51 -13.22 2.37
CA PRO A 414 27.77 -13.87 3.47
C PRO A 414 27.82 -13.06 4.76
N ALA A 415 26.75 -13.10 5.55
CA ALA A 415 26.70 -12.42 6.83
C ALA A 415 27.40 -13.24 7.93
N THR A 416 28.06 -12.57 8.88
CA THR A 416 28.66 -13.20 10.05
C THR A 416 27.61 -13.79 10.99
N ASN A 417 26.41 -13.22 10.96
CA ASN A 417 25.29 -13.59 11.82
C ASN A 417 25.62 -13.49 13.33
N SER A 418 26.46 -12.53 13.69
CA SER A 418 26.93 -12.29 15.04
C SER A 418 26.76 -10.82 15.41
N ASP A 419 26.34 -10.54 16.64
CA ASP A 419 26.31 -9.22 17.25
C ASP A 419 27.53 -9.00 18.17
N GLU A 420 28.50 -9.92 18.14
CA GLU A 420 29.67 -9.89 19.04
C GLU A 420 30.89 -9.23 18.38
N VAL A 421 30.86 -9.04 17.06
CA VAL A 421 32.01 -8.57 16.29
C VAL A 421 31.61 -7.42 15.36
N GLU A 422 32.21 -6.26 15.59
CA GLU A 422 32.12 -5.12 14.69
C GLU A 422 33.02 -5.32 13.44
N PRO A 423 32.61 -4.81 12.26
CA PRO A 423 31.32 -4.19 11.98
C PRO A 423 30.19 -5.23 11.89
N TYR A 424 29.03 -4.89 12.46
CA TYR A 424 27.90 -5.79 12.53
C TYR A 424 27.25 -5.99 11.17
N ASP A 425 26.93 -7.24 10.83
CA ASP A 425 26.22 -7.57 9.60
C ASP A 425 24.72 -7.56 9.82
N LEU A 426 23.99 -6.96 8.88
CA LEU A 426 22.53 -6.94 8.89
C LEU A 426 22.01 -8.36 8.71
N ARG A 427 21.25 -8.86 9.68
CA ARG A 427 20.68 -10.20 9.66
C ARG A 427 19.31 -10.23 9.00
N THR A 428 19.11 -11.25 8.17
CA THR A 428 17.85 -11.53 7.48
C THR A 428 17.34 -12.92 7.89
N ASP A 429 16.12 -13.23 7.51
CA ASP A 429 15.51 -14.54 7.76
C ASP A 429 16.17 -15.66 6.95
N SER A 430 16.70 -15.34 5.78
CA SER A 430 17.45 -16.27 4.96
C SER A 430 18.88 -15.77 4.77
N GLN A 431 19.84 -16.54 5.27
CA GLN A 431 21.26 -16.20 5.17
C GLN A 431 21.92 -16.79 3.92
N THR A 432 21.21 -17.65 3.21
CA THR A 432 21.71 -18.33 2.03
C THR A 432 21.51 -17.53 0.75
N LEU A 433 20.72 -16.48 0.79
CA LEU A 433 20.40 -15.61 -0.33
C LEU A 433 20.70 -14.16 0.03
N PHE A 434 21.02 -13.38 -1.00
CA PHE A 434 21.19 -11.95 -0.89
C PHE A 434 19.91 -11.24 -1.31
N TYR A 435 19.51 -10.23 -0.52
CA TYR A 435 18.32 -9.44 -0.79
C TYR A 435 18.60 -7.95 -0.65
N TYR A 436 17.84 -7.13 -1.39
CA TYR A 436 17.56 -5.78 -0.98
C TYR A 436 16.52 -5.79 0.14
N LEU A 437 16.55 -4.82 1.03
CA LEU A 437 15.64 -4.71 2.14
C LEU A 437 14.95 -3.34 2.12
N TYR A 438 13.72 -3.26 2.62
CA TYR A 438 13.05 -1.99 2.78
C TYR A 438 13.64 -1.19 3.94
N ARG A 439 13.84 0.11 3.71
CA ARG A 439 14.08 1.14 4.72
C ARG A 439 12.78 1.88 5.02
N LYS A 440 11.99 2.17 3.99
CA LYS A 440 10.67 2.79 4.09
C LYS A 440 9.71 1.89 4.87
N PHE A 441 8.92 2.47 5.78
CA PHE A 441 8.00 1.76 6.68
C PHE A 441 8.69 0.73 7.59
N VAL A 442 9.95 0.94 7.90
CA VAL A 442 10.72 0.14 8.85
C VAL A 442 11.34 1.08 9.89
N ALA A 443 11.26 0.69 11.16
CA ALA A 443 11.86 1.46 12.25
C ALA A 443 13.37 1.53 12.10
N GLU A 444 13.95 2.69 12.35
CA GLU A 444 15.38 2.93 12.30
C GLU A 444 15.82 3.68 13.56
N GLY A 445 16.78 3.10 14.27
CA GLY A 445 17.29 3.65 15.52
C GLY A 445 16.42 3.35 16.74
N SER A 446 16.87 3.84 17.89
CA SER A 446 16.20 3.61 19.19
C SER A 446 15.07 4.59 19.47
N SER A 447 14.91 5.64 18.68
CA SER A 447 13.80 6.58 18.77
C SER A 447 12.50 6.03 18.20
N GLU A 448 12.58 5.05 17.32
CA GLU A 448 11.43 4.36 16.72
C GLU A 448 11.32 2.95 17.28
N THR A 449 10.46 2.77 18.27
CA THR A 449 10.27 1.49 18.97
C THR A 449 8.85 0.95 18.84
N PRO A 450 8.32 0.78 17.60
CA PRO A 450 6.97 0.27 17.42
C PRO A 450 6.90 -1.20 17.85
N ASN A 451 5.75 -1.62 18.34
CA ASN A 451 5.48 -3.05 18.40
C ASN A 451 5.35 -3.59 16.97
N ARG A 452 6.09 -4.65 16.64
CA ARG A 452 6.10 -5.22 15.29
C ARG A 452 4.74 -5.76 14.84
N GLU A 453 3.87 -6.19 15.78
CA GLU A 453 2.56 -6.77 15.49
C GLU A 453 1.46 -5.70 15.35
N TYR A 454 1.71 -4.48 15.85
CA TYR A 454 0.78 -3.35 15.80
C TYR A 454 1.55 -2.03 15.78
N CYS A 455 2.28 -1.78 14.71
CA CYS A 455 3.01 -0.53 14.54
C CYS A 455 2.05 0.63 14.21
N PRO A 456 2.40 1.87 14.61
CA PRO A 456 1.49 3.01 14.52
C PRO A 456 1.39 3.66 13.14
N TRP A 457 2.22 3.30 12.19
CA TRP A 457 2.33 4.03 10.92
C TRP A 457 1.09 3.90 10.06
N ASP A 458 0.55 5.05 9.64
CA ASP A 458 -0.50 5.14 8.65
C ASP A 458 0.00 4.65 7.29
N TYR A 459 -0.87 3.94 6.56
CA TYR A 459 -0.54 3.51 5.20
C TYR A 459 -1.28 4.39 4.18
N PRO A 460 -0.56 5.24 3.41
CA PRO A 460 -1.18 6.14 2.45
C PRO A 460 -1.77 5.37 1.27
N LEU A 461 -3.07 5.55 1.03
CA LEU A 461 -3.82 4.96 -0.08
C LEU A 461 -3.88 5.91 -1.28
N ILE A 462 -3.95 7.21 -1.00
CA ILE A 462 -3.91 8.28 -2.01
C ILE A 462 -2.96 9.36 -1.49
N ARG A 463 -1.95 9.68 -2.27
CA ARG A 463 -0.92 10.66 -1.96
C ARG A 463 -0.80 11.71 -3.04
N TYR A 464 -0.55 12.97 -2.66
CA TYR A 464 -0.52 14.08 -3.63
C TYR A 464 0.57 13.94 -4.70
N ALA A 465 1.71 13.33 -4.40
CA ALA A 465 2.72 13.05 -5.41
C ALA A 465 2.19 12.14 -6.55
N ASP A 466 1.38 11.12 -6.21
CA ASP A 466 0.72 10.28 -7.21
C ASP A 466 -0.30 11.09 -8.05
N VAL A 467 -1.05 12.01 -7.40
CA VAL A 467 -1.94 12.94 -8.11
C VAL A 467 -1.19 13.81 -9.10
N VAL A 468 -0.03 14.35 -8.71
CA VAL A 468 0.82 15.16 -9.59
C VAL A 468 1.32 14.37 -10.80
N LEU A 469 1.77 13.13 -10.56
CA LEU A 469 2.25 12.25 -11.64
C LEU A 469 1.12 11.81 -12.58
N MET A 470 -0.06 11.47 -12.04
CA MET A 470 -1.25 11.19 -12.87
C MET A 470 -1.69 12.43 -13.68
N LEU A 471 -1.61 13.63 -13.10
CA LEU A 471 -1.89 14.87 -13.81
C LEU A 471 -0.89 15.08 -14.96
N ALA A 472 0.39 14.85 -14.71
CA ALA A 472 1.42 14.92 -15.75
C ALA A 472 1.15 13.90 -16.87
N GLU A 473 0.76 12.67 -16.53
CA GLU A 473 0.40 11.64 -17.51
C GLU A 473 -0.85 12.06 -18.30
N ALA A 474 -1.92 12.51 -17.63
CA ALA A 474 -3.14 12.97 -18.29
C ALA A 474 -2.89 14.10 -19.30
N ILE A 475 -2.05 15.06 -18.93
CA ILE A 475 -1.64 16.16 -19.83
C ILE A 475 -0.82 15.62 -21.02
N ASN A 476 0.16 14.75 -20.74
CA ASN A 476 1.03 14.19 -21.78
C ASN A 476 0.26 13.32 -22.76
N GLU A 477 -0.75 12.57 -22.34
CA GLU A 477 -1.56 11.73 -23.22
C GLU A 477 -2.45 12.54 -24.18
N GLN A 478 -2.76 13.79 -23.85
CA GLN A 478 -3.45 14.74 -24.73
C GLN A 478 -2.51 15.50 -25.70
N GLY A 479 -1.21 15.24 -25.63
CA GLY A 479 -0.15 15.85 -26.40
C GLY A 479 0.95 16.39 -25.49
N PHE A 480 2.21 16.27 -25.95
CA PHE A 480 3.37 16.72 -25.17
C PHE A 480 3.29 18.20 -24.83
N LYS A 481 3.42 18.54 -23.56
CA LYS A 481 3.49 19.91 -23.06
C LYS A 481 4.58 20.06 -22.01
N GLN A 482 5.24 21.23 -21.95
CA GLN A 482 6.24 21.54 -20.93
C GLN A 482 5.69 21.39 -19.52
N GLU A 483 4.41 21.70 -19.29
CA GLU A 483 3.73 21.56 -18.00
C GLU A 483 3.84 20.13 -17.43
N ALA A 484 3.77 19.10 -18.27
CA ALA A 484 3.96 17.72 -17.82
C ALA A 484 5.37 17.48 -17.26
N VAL A 485 6.39 18.08 -17.87
CA VAL A 485 7.77 18.05 -17.39
C VAL A 485 7.91 18.79 -16.07
N ASP A 486 7.28 19.96 -15.96
CA ASP A 486 7.34 20.80 -14.75
C ASP A 486 6.67 20.10 -13.55
N LEU A 487 5.54 19.42 -13.76
CA LEU A 487 4.87 18.61 -12.74
C LEU A 487 5.75 17.46 -12.24
N VAL A 488 6.36 16.70 -13.14
CA VAL A 488 7.30 15.65 -12.76
C VAL A 488 8.49 16.23 -12.00
N ASN A 489 9.02 17.36 -12.48
CA ASN A 489 10.13 18.04 -11.83
C ASN A 489 9.79 18.50 -10.41
N SER A 490 8.56 18.89 -10.11
CA SER A 490 8.17 19.24 -8.74
C SER A 490 8.33 18.05 -7.75
N VAL A 491 8.05 16.83 -8.22
CA VAL A 491 8.26 15.60 -7.41
C VAL A 491 9.75 15.28 -7.30
N ARG A 492 10.51 15.44 -8.39
CA ARG A 492 11.95 15.18 -8.43
C ARG A 492 12.74 16.17 -7.58
N GLU A 493 12.44 17.45 -7.68
CA GLU A 493 13.08 18.53 -6.92
C GLU A 493 12.92 18.34 -5.42
N ARG A 494 11.69 18.04 -4.96
CA ARG A 494 11.41 17.73 -3.56
C ARG A 494 12.29 16.60 -3.01
N ALA A 495 12.63 15.61 -3.85
CA ALA A 495 13.45 14.45 -3.49
C ALA A 495 14.95 14.66 -3.76
N GLY A 496 15.35 15.79 -4.36
CA GLY A 496 16.74 16.05 -4.76
C GLY A 496 17.20 15.25 -5.97
N ALA A 497 16.28 14.70 -6.77
CA ALA A 497 16.60 13.96 -7.99
C ALA A 497 16.88 14.91 -9.17
N ALA A 498 17.63 14.42 -10.19
CA ALA A 498 17.98 15.21 -11.37
C ALA A 498 16.73 15.68 -12.13
N LEU A 499 16.63 16.96 -12.45
CA LEU A 499 15.47 17.53 -13.14
C LEU A 499 15.47 17.17 -14.62
N LEU A 500 14.31 16.81 -15.14
CA LEU A 500 14.07 16.61 -16.56
C LEU A 500 14.11 17.94 -17.31
N GLN A 501 14.54 17.94 -18.57
CA GLN A 501 14.63 19.14 -19.39
C GLN A 501 14.43 18.83 -20.88
N THR A 502 14.09 19.86 -21.68
CA THR A 502 13.74 19.75 -23.09
C THR A 502 14.71 20.52 -24.03
N THR A 503 15.79 21.07 -23.49
CA THR A 503 16.67 22.03 -24.19
C THR A 503 17.99 21.45 -24.68
N ASP A 504 18.54 20.43 -23.98
CA ASP A 504 19.84 19.84 -24.30
C ASP A 504 19.73 18.33 -24.52
N ALA A 505 19.68 17.91 -25.76
CA ALA A 505 19.59 16.51 -26.17
C ALA A 505 20.83 15.67 -25.80
N GLY A 506 21.94 16.31 -25.43
CA GLY A 506 23.15 15.62 -24.95
C GLY A 506 23.11 15.21 -23.47
N LYS A 507 22.09 15.62 -22.73
CA LYS A 507 21.95 15.30 -21.30
C LYS A 507 21.08 14.07 -21.06
N PRO A 508 21.39 13.22 -20.07
CA PRO A 508 20.56 12.05 -19.73
C PRO A 508 19.11 12.40 -19.36
N THR A 509 18.90 13.60 -18.82
CA THR A 509 17.59 14.11 -18.40
C THR A 509 16.75 14.68 -19.55
N TYR A 510 17.23 14.60 -20.79
CA TYR A 510 16.51 15.13 -21.95
C TYR A 510 15.22 14.38 -22.23
N VAL A 511 14.13 15.13 -22.43
CA VAL A 511 12.82 14.62 -22.83
C VAL A 511 12.59 14.95 -24.29
N SER A 512 12.55 13.93 -25.14
CA SER A 512 12.47 14.06 -26.58
C SER A 512 11.05 14.22 -27.16
N GLY A 513 10.02 14.07 -26.31
CA GLY A 513 8.61 14.15 -26.71
C GLY A 513 7.69 13.25 -25.89
N GLN A 514 6.46 13.08 -26.38
CA GLN A 514 5.35 12.43 -25.65
C GLN A 514 5.68 11.01 -25.17
N GLU A 515 6.21 10.15 -26.02
CA GLU A 515 6.50 8.75 -25.67
C GLU A 515 7.62 8.64 -24.63
N ASN A 516 8.69 9.43 -24.81
CA ASN A 516 9.76 9.48 -23.83
C ASN A 516 9.25 10.04 -22.49
N MET A 517 8.43 11.09 -22.51
CA MET A 517 7.81 11.64 -21.30
C MET A 517 6.91 10.62 -20.61
N ARG A 518 6.10 9.86 -21.34
CA ARG A 518 5.29 8.75 -20.78
C ARG A 518 6.16 7.74 -20.03
N THR A 519 7.29 7.35 -20.61
CA THR A 519 8.23 6.43 -19.95
C THR A 519 8.80 7.04 -18.67
N ARG A 520 9.20 8.33 -18.71
CA ARG A 520 9.72 9.04 -17.54
C ARG A 520 8.69 9.09 -16.41
N ILE A 521 7.45 9.51 -16.72
CA ILE A 521 6.36 9.58 -15.71
C ILE A 521 6.12 8.22 -15.05
N ARG A 522 6.13 7.14 -15.82
CA ARG A 522 5.88 5.80 -15.28
C ARG A 522 7.02 5.23 -14.43
N ASN A 523 8.21 5.76 -14.59
CA ASN A 523 9.37 5.40 -13.77
C ASN A 523 9.42 6.17 -12.44
N GLU A 524 8.72 7.33 -12.33
CA GLU A 524 8.62 8.10 -11.07
C GLU A 524 7.74 7.41 -10.05
#